data_e5bdc5f9db7b8a6624a47bc8afae491b
#
_entry.id   e5bdc5f9db7b8a6624a47bc8afae491b
#
_cell.length_a   1.000
_cell.length_b   1.000
_cell.length_c   1.000
_cell.angle_alpha   90.00
_cell.angle_beta   90.00
_cell.angle_gamma   90.00
#
_symmetry.space_group_name_H-M   'P 1'
#
loop_
_entity.id
_entity.type
_entity.pdbx_description
1 polymer ?
#
loop_
_entity_poly.entity_id
_entity_poly.type
_entity_poly.pdbx_seq_one_letter_code
_entity_poly.pdbx_strand_id
1 'polypeptide(L)'
;MILPTTYMGSAEWYRQFLANPSAVQIEVMESFPKQTYRNRCTITTPDGAQTLSVPVKRADSKQLTRDVEISYQQRWQHQHWIALVSAYKRTPYFDYYADFFRPFYEKETKFLVDLNEGLHEVTVRLLANKAMGNRQWAIGENRTTDWQGLDLEPCFGNGQSILDMLFEYGPETVIKI
;
A
#
# COMPACT_ATOMS: atom_id res chain seq x y z
N MET A 1 -5.59 -16.92 4.69
CA MET A 1 -5.55 -16.31 3.33
C MET A 1 -4.22 -15.61 3.18
N ILE A 2 -3.57 -15.72 2.01
CA ILE A 2 -2.29 -15.05 1.72
C ILE A 2 -2.56 -13.92 0.74
N LEU A 3 -2.07 -12.72 1.03
CA LEU A 3 -2.12 -11.54 0.17
C LEU A 3 -0.71 -11.04 -0.14
N PRO A 4 -0.45 -10.51 -1.35
CA PRO A 4 0.84 -9.92 -1.67
C PRO A 4 1.07 -8.63 -0.89
N THR A 5 2.34 -8.29 -0.57
CA THR A 5 2.65 -6.93 -0.14
C THR A 5 2.33 -5.94 -1.26
N THR A 6 1.90 -4.74 -0.93
CA THR A 6 1.46 -3.76 -1.92
C THR A 6 1.79 -2.33 -1.50
N TYR A 7 2.22 -1.51 -2.47
CA TYR A 7 2.39 -0.07 -2.28
C TYR A 7 1.05 0.64 -2.49
N MET A 8 0.52 1.27 -1.44
CA MET A 8 -0.79 1.96 -1.49
C MET A 8 -1.89 1.11 -2.12
N GLY A 9 -2.11 -0.08 -1.58
CA GLY A 9 -2.95 -1.17 -2.12
C GLY A 9 -4.26 -0.75 -2.75
N SER A 10 -4.76 -1.61 -3.63
CA SER A 10 -6.03 -1.37 -4.32
C SER A 10 -7.24 -1.56 -3.39
N ALA A 11 -8.39 -0.99 -3.79
CA ALA A 11 -9.65 -1.22 -3.10
C ALA A 11 -9.99 -2.71 -3.00
N GLU A 12 -9.73 -3.50 -4.08
CA GLU A 12 -9.93 -4.95 -4.08
C GLU A 12 -9.04 -5.66 -3.06
N TRP A 13 -7.77 -5.26 -2.94
CA TRP A 13 -6.85 -5.81 -1.95
C TRP A 13 -7.38 -5.56 -0.53
N TYR A 14 -7.84 -4.34 -0.25
CA TYR A 14 -8.40 -4.01 1.07
C TYR A 14 -9.73 -4.69 1.34
N ARG A 15 -10.57 -4.88 0.33
CA ARG A 15 -11.81 -5.66 0.45
C ARG A 15 -11.51 -7.09 0.91
N GLN A 16 -10.54 -7.74 0.29
CA GLN A 16 -10.12 -9.10 0.69
C GLN A 16 -9.50 -9.12 2.08
N PHE A 17 -8.63 -8.15 2.40
CA PHE A 17 -8.02 -8.02 3.72
C PHE A 17 -9.09 -7.84 4.81
N LEU A 18 -10.04 -6.93 4.63
CA LEU A 18 -11.07 -6.60 5.62
C LEU A 18 -12.12 -7.72 5.82
N ALA A 19 -12.25 -8.63 4.86
CA ALA A 19 -13.15 -9.78 4.99
C ALA A 19 -12.77 -10.70 6.17
N ASN A 20 -11.47 -10.92 6.40
CA ASN A 20 -10.98 -11.69 7.56
C ASN A 20 -9.54 -11.29 7.94
N PRO A 21 -9.35 -10.12 8.53
CA PRO A 21 -8.04 -9.56 8.76
C PRO A 21 -7.13 -10.44 9.66
N SER A 22 -7.72 -11.14 10.65
CA SER A 22 -6.94 -11.98 11.58
C SER A 22 -6.40 -13.28 10.95
N ALA A 23 -6.88 -13.65 9.76
CA ALA A 23 -6.45 -14.84 9.03
C ALA A 23 -5.58 -14.50 7.81
N VAL A 24 -5.17 -13.24 7.63
CA VAL A 24 -4.34 -12.82 6.50
C VAL A 24 -2.86 -12.93 6.86
N GLN A 25 -2.09 -13.53 5.97
CA GLN A 25 -0.63 -13.46 5.95
C GLN A 25 -0.19 -12.63 4.74
N ILE A 26 0.86 -11.83 4.90
CA ILE A 26 1.42 -11.02 3.82
C ILE A 26 2.59 -11.77 3.19
N GLU A 27 2.48 -12.00 1.87
CA GLU A 27 3.51 -12.69 1.12
C GLU A 27 4.75 -11.81 0.93
N VAL A 28 5.88 -12.31 1.40
CA VAL A 28 7.18 -11.63 1.31
C VAL A 28 8.31 -12.56 0.87
N MET A 29 8.02 -13.87 0.71
CA MET A 29 8.99 -14.91 0.36
C MET A 29 9.03 -15.21 -1.14
N GLU A 30 8.12 -14.64 -1.94
CA GLU A 30 8.17 -14.74 -3.39
C GLU A 30 9.42 -14.05 -3.96
N SER A 31 9.90 -14.53 -5.11
CA SER A 31 10.88 -13.77 -5.91
C SER A 31 10.24 -12.48 -6.39
N PHE A 32 10.90 -11.33 -6.16
CA PHE A 32 10.30 -10.01 -6.43
C PHE A 32 9.88 -9.86 -7.88
N PRO A 33 8.57 -9.80 -8.18
CA PRO A 33 8.08 -9.57 -9.53
C PRO A 33 8.21 -8.11 -9.87
N LYS A 34 9.04 -7.81 -10.88
CA LYS A 34 9.27 -6.44 -11.33
C LYS A 34 8.02 -5.84 -11.96
N GLN A 35 7.85 -4.52 -11.77
CA GLN A 35 6.79 -3.75 -12.42
C GLN A 35 5.36 -4.16 -12.01
N THR A 36 5.19 -4.55 -10.77
CA THR A 36 3.90 -4.95 -10.21
C THR A 36 3.43 -4.00 -9.11
N TYR A 37 2.25 -4.22 -8.58
CA TYR A 37 1.68 -3.42 -7.49
C TYR A 37 2.42 -3.57 -6.14
N ARG A 38 3.46 -4.43 -6.05
CA ARG A 38 4.33 -4.49 -4.87
C ARG A 38 5.07 -3.17 -4.65
N ASN A 39 5.46 -2.49 -5.74
CA ASN A 39 6.12 -1.18 -5.68
C ASN A 39 5.43 -0.10 -6.51
N ARG A 40 4.20 -0.33 -6.97
CA ARG A 40 3.42 0.61 -7.78
C ARG A 40 2.00 0.72 -7.29
N CYS A 41 1.40 1.89 -7.51
CA CYS A 41 -0.04 2.08 -7.40
C CYS A 41 -0.52 3.02 -8.51
N THR A 42 -1.81 2.99 -8.77
CA THR A 42 -2.47 3.92 -9.68
C THR A 42 -3.39 4.81 -8.86
N ILE A 43 -3.23 6.12 -8.99
CA ILE A 43 -4.09 7.12 -8.36
C ILE A 43 -4.88 7.86 -9.44
N THR A 44 -6.05 8.38 -9.06
CA THR A 44 -6.86 9.22 -9.94
C THR A 44 -6.48 10.69 -9.74
N THR A 45 -6.08 11.35 -10.82
CA THR A 45 -5.81 12.79 -10.84
C THR A 45 -6.81 13.52 -11.73
N PRO A 46 -6.92 14.85 -11.67
CA PRO A 46 -7.76 15.62 -12.60
C PRO A 46 -7.44 15.37 -14.07
N ASP A 47 -6.19 15.01 -14.38
CA ASP A 47 -5.72 14.74 -15.75
C ASP A 47 -5.84 13.26 -16.16
N GLY A 48 -6.40 12.41 -15.29
CA GLY A 48 -6.57 10.97 -15.50
C GLY A 48 -5.78 10.10 -14.53
N ALA A 49 -5.63 8.83 -14.88
CA ALA A 49 -4.91 7.88 -14.03
C ALA A 49 -3.39 8.13 -14.07
N GLN A 50 -2.76 8.19 -12.92
CA GLN A 50 -1.33 8.36 -12.76
C GLN A 50 -0.73 7.18 -11.98
N THR A 51 0.32 6.56 -12.53
CA THR A 51 1.05 5.50 -11.84
C THR A 51 2.19 6.11 -11.01
N LEU A 52 2.22 5.79 -9.72
CA LEU A 52 3.31 6.08 -8.81
C LEU A 52 4.15 4.82 -8.62
N SER A 53 5.46 4.93 -8.76
CA SER A 53 6.36 3.77 -8.68
C SER A 53 7.51 4.06 -7.72
N VAL A 54 7.61 3.27 -6.65
CA VAL A 54 8.76 3.32 -5.73
C VAL A 54 9.95 2.69 -6.42
N PRO A 55 11.05 3.45 -6.63
CA PRO A 55 12.25 2.89 -7.22
C PRO A 55 12.94 1.96 -6.24
N VAL A 56 13.36 0.80 -6.73
CA VAL A 56 14.10 -0.18 -5.94
C VAL A 56 15.53 -0.30 -6.46
N LYS A 57 16.47 -0.66 -5.58
CA LYS A 57 17.83 -0.99 -6.00
C LYS A 57 17.77 -2.20 -6.93
N ARG A 58 18.81 -2.35 -7.77
CA ARG A 58 18.86 -3.46 -8.73
C ARG A 58 18.73 -4.80 -7.97
N ALA A 59 17.57 -5.42 -8.15
CA ALA A 59 17.29 -6.73 -7.59
C ALA A 59 17.74 -7.80 -8.58
N ASP A 60 18.41 -8.85 -8.10
CA ASP A 60 18.62 -10.07 -8.86
C ASP A 60 17.28 -10.77 -9.11
N SER A 61 17.22 -11.59 -10.17
CA SER A 61 15.99 -12.29 -10.57
C SER A 61 15.47 -13.30 -9.52
N LYS A 62 16.26 -13.55 -8.48
CA LYS A 62 15.93 -14.46 -7.36
C LYS A 62 15.83 -13.75 -6.02
N GLN A 63 15.94 -12.42 -5.98
CA GLN A 63 15.83 -11.68 -4.73
C GLN A 63 14.42 -11.81 -4.17
N LEU A 64 14.32 -12.18 -2.91
CA LEU A 64 13.03 -12.25 -2.23
C LEU A 64 12.45 -10.86 -2.01
N THR A 65 11.13 -10.75 -2.08
CA THR A 65 10.41 -9.48 -1.90
C THR A 65 10.77 -8.81 -0.57
N ARG A 66 10.96 -9.57 0.51
CA ARG A 66 11.36 -9.05 1.84
C ARG A 66 12.71 -8.33 1.85
N ASP A 67 13.62 -8.70 0.93
CA ASP A 67 14.99 -8.20 0.90
C ASP A 67 15.18 -7.06 -0.11
N VAL A 68 14.11 -6.62 -0.78
CA VAL A 68 14.16 -5.54 -1.77
C VAL A 68 14.37 -4.20 -1.08
N GLU A 69 15.50 -3.56 -1.40
CA GLU A 69 15.83 -2.24 -0.88
C GLU A 69 15.31 -1.12 -1.78
N ILE A 70 14.82 -0.06 -1.17
CA ILE A 70 14.39 1.16 -1.88
C ILE A 70 15.62 1.95 -2.35
N SER A 71 15.52 2.52 -3.55
CA SER A 71 16.52 3.43 -4.11
C SER A 71 16.12 4.88 -3.88
N TYR A 72 17.05 5.66 -3.34
CA TYR A 72 16.88 7.10 -3.10
C TYR A 72 17.73 7.96 -4.05
N GLN A 73 18.21 7.39 -5.16
CA GLN A 73 18.94 8.13 -6.20
C GLN A 73 18.07 9.19 -6.88
N GLN A 74 16.76 8.99 -6.91
CA GLN A 74 15.77 9.94 -7.40
C GLN A 74 14.94 10.48 -6.23
N ARG A 75 14.43 11.69 -6.37
CA ARG A 75 13.58 12.33 -5.34
C ARG A 75 12.13 11.85 -5.43
N TRP A 76 11.92 10.53 -5.52
CA TRP A 76 10.62 9.92 -5.72
C TRP A 76 9.63 10.25 -4.59
N GLN A 77 10.08 10.32 -3.33
CA GLN A 77 9.22 10.65 -2.20
C GLN A 77 8.57 12.03 -2.39
N HIS A 78 9.37 13.03 -2.73
CA HIS A 78 8.86 14.37 -3.01
C HIS A 78 7.90 14.39 -4.20
N GLN A 79 8.23 13.68 -5.28
CA GLN A 79 7.36 13.57 -6.47
C GLN A 79 6.03 12.92 -6.14
N HIS A 80 6.05 11.81 -5.39
CA HIS A 80 4.83 11.12 -4.96
C HIS A 80 4.00 12.01 -4.04
N TRP A 81 4.63 12.70 -3.07
CA TRP A 81 3.90 13.60 -2.19
C TRP A 81 3.19 14.72 -2.95
N ILE A 82 3.87 15.36 -3.90
CA ILE A 82 3.26 16.39 -4.77
C ILE A 82 2.10 15.79 -5.58
N ALA A 83 2.26 14.58 -6.13
CA ALA A 83 1.19 13.92 -6.87
C ALA A 83 -0.03 13.66 -5.99
N LEU A 84 0.14 13.16 -4.75
CA LEU A 84 -0.94 12.94 -3.79
C LEU A 84 -1.64 14.25 -3.42
N VAL A 85 -0.89 15.31 -3.12
CA VAL A 85 -1.44 16.64 -2.83
C VAL A 85 -2.24 17.17 -4.03
N SER A 86 -1.70 17.05 -5.23
CA SER A 86 -2.37 17.50 -6.46
C SER A 86 -3.67 16.73 -6.72
N ALA A 87 -3.66 15.41 -6.50
CA ALA A 87 -4.81 14.56 -6.71
C ALA A 87 -5.92 14.81 -5.68
N TYR A 88 -5.56 14.92 -4.39
CA TYR A 88 -6.52 14.77 -3.31
C TYR A 88 -6.76 16.03 -2.43
N LYS A 89 -6.00 17.12 -2.61
CA LYS A 89 -6.14 18.34 -1.78
C LYS A 89 -7.57 18.89 -1.72
N ARG A 90 -8.38 18.63 -2.74
CA ARG A 90 -9.77 19.12 -2.82
C ARG A 90 -10.80 18.12 -2.31
N THR A 91 -10.38 16.91 -1.92
CA THR A 91 -11.28 15.89 -1.38
C THR A 91 -11.61 16.16 0.09
N PRO A 92 -12.78 15.72 0.58
CA PRO A 92 -13.26 16.06 1.92
C PRO A 92 -12.37 15.64 3.08
N TYR A 93 -11.62 14.52 2.92
CA TYR A 93 -10.84 13.94 4.01
C TYR A 93 -9.33 14.15 3.89
N PHE A 94 -8.83 14.80 2.84
CA PHE A 94 -7.39 14.96 2.64
C PHE A 94 -6.73 15.70 3.80
N ASP A 95 -7.28 16.84 4.22
CA ASP A 95 -6.69 17.66 5.30
C ASP A 95 -6.67 16.92 6.65
N TYR A 96 -7.57 15.96 6.86
CA TYR A 96 -7.60 15.16 8.10
C TYR A 96 -6.63 13.98 8.06
N TYR A 97 -6.30 13.45 6.89
CA TYR A 97 -5.56 12.19 6.77
C TYR A 97 -4.14 12.35 6.21
N ALA A 98 -3.86 13.43 5.49
CA ALA A 98 -2.58 13.66 4.84
C ALA A 98 -1.37 13.55 5.80
N ASP A 99 -1.50 14.10 7.01
CA ASP A 99 -0.41 14.09 7.99
C ASP A 99 -0.03 12.68 8.50
N PHE A 100 -0.93 11.70 8.38
CA PHE A 100 -0.60 10.31 8.72
C PHE A 100 0.28 9.64 7.66
N PHE A 101 0.17 10.05 6.39
CA PHE A 101 0.96 9.52 5.28
C PHE A 101 2.28 10.27 5.09
N ARG A 102 2.31 11.56 5.40
CA ARG A 102 3.43 12.45 5.16
C ARG A 102 4.78 11.94 5.68
N PRO A 103 4.90 11.33 6.88
CA PRO A 103 6.18 10.84 7.40
C PRO A 103 6.87 9.82 6.48
N PHE A 104 6.11 9.02 5.71
CA PHE A 104 6.66 8.03 4.77
C PHE A 104 7.29 8.68 3.52
N TYR A 105 6.98 9.94 3.26
CA TYR A 105 7.55 10.73 2.17
C TYR A 105 8.64 11.71 2.64
N GLU A 106 8.86 11.82 3.94
CA GLU A 106 9.90 12.66 4.53
C GLU A 106 11.07 11.84 5.11
N LYS A 107 10.80 10.60 5.53
CA LYS A 107 11.81 9.70 6.11
C LYS A 107 12.14 8.56 5.15
N GLU A 108 13.42 8.18 5.11
CA GLU A 108 13.84 7.03 4.33
C GLU A 108 13.53 5.73 5.06
N THR A 109 13.01 4.76 4.32
CA THR A 109 12.80 3.37 4.76
C THR A 109 13.69 2.47 3.92
N LYS A 110 14.41 1.55 4.56
CA LYS A 110 15.38 0.72 3.85
C LYS A 110 14.71 -0.29 2.92
N PHE A 111 13.77 -1.06 3.43
CA PHE A 111 13.12 -2.14 2.69
C PHE A 111 11.74 -1.73 2.18
N LEU A 112 11.43 -2.18 0.96
CA LEU A 112 10.13 -1.93 0.34
C LEU A 112 8.96 -2.49 1.18
N VAL A 113 9.15 -3.68 1.75
CA VAL A 113 8.12 -4.32 2.59
C VAL A 113 7.81 -3.48 3.81
N ASP A 114 8.81 -2.91 4.47
CA ASP A 114 8.60 -2.07 5.66
C ASP A 114 7.84 -0.77 5.33
N LEU A 115 8.12 -0.17 4.17
CA LEU A 115 7.36 0.97 3.67
C LEU A 115 5.90 0.60 3.43
N ASN A 116 5.67 -0.51 2.72
CA ASN A 116 4.33 -0.98 2.38
C ASN A 116 3.50 -1.29 3.64
N GLU A 117 4.10 -1.97 4.61
CA GLU A 117 3.43 -2.30 5.87
C GLU A 117 3.11 -1.06 6.69
N GLY A 118 4.02 -0.11 6.79
CA GLY A 118 3.75 1.14 7.49
C GLY A 118 2.58 1.91 6.86
N LEU A 119 2.54 2.00 5.53
CA LEU A 119 1.43 2.62 4.81
C LEU A 119 0.12 1.84 4.97
N HIS A 120 0.19 0.50 4.96
CA HIS A 120 -0.95 -0.37 5.21
C HIS A 120 -1.53 -0.17 6.61
N GLU A 121 -0.67 -0.13 7.64
CA GLU A 121 -1.11 0.09 9.02
C GLU A 121 -1.86 1.42 9.18
N VAL A 122 -1.32 2.50 8.61
CA VAL A 122 -1.99 3.79 8.61
C VAL A 122 -3.35 3.69 7.92
N THR A 123 -3.40 3.09 6.75
CA THR A 123 -4.65 2.94 5.98
C THR A 123 -5.69 2.15 6.76
N VAL A 124 -5.32 1.00 7.31
CA VAL A 124 -6.24 0.17 8.12
C VAL A 124 -6.72 0.92 9.35
N ARG A 125 -5.85 1.65 10.04
CA ARG A 125 -6.24 2.46 11.20
C ARG A 125 -7.26 3.53 10.84
N LEU A 126 -7.11 4.20 9.70
CA LEU A 126 -8.04 5.20 9.21
C LEU A 126 -9.38 4.59 8.78
N LEU A 127 -9.36 3.43 8.13
CA LEU A 127 -10.55 2.67 7.76
C LEU A 127 -11.28 2.13 9.01
N ALA A 128 -10.55 1.69 10.02
CA ALA A 128 -11.07 1.03 11.22
C ALA A 128 -11.69 1.99 12.25
N ASN A 129 -11.58 3.30 12.10
CA ASN A 129 -11.87 4.31 13.14
C ASN A 129 -13.27 4.26 13.76
N LYS A 130 -14.20 3.44 13.24
CA LYS A 130 -15.52 3.13 13.85
C LYS A 130 -15.95 1.67 13.71
N ALA A 131 -15.42 0.92 12.76
CA ALA A 131 -15.99 -0.39 12.39
C ALA A 131 -15.32 -1.61 13.06
N MET A 132 -14.08 -1.50 13.52
CA MET A 132 -13.28 -2.66 13.91
C MET A 132 -12.79 -2.71 15.37
N GLY A 133 -13.16 -1.74 16.21
CA GLY A 133 -12.69 -1.70 17.60
C GLY A 133 -11.15 -1.56 17.70
N ASN A 134 -10.61 -1.57 18.93
CA ASN A 134 -9.18 -1.40 19.23
C ASN A 134 -8.31 -2.62 18.84
N ARG A 135 -8.44 -3.15 17.62
CA ARG A 135 -7.54 -4.20 17.14
C ARG A 135 -6.24 -3.55 16.65
N GLN A 136 -5.18 -3.76 17.42
CA GLN A 136 -3.82 -3.47 16.97
C GLN A 136 -3.41 -4.54 15.95
N TRP A 137 -3.04 -4.10 14.75
CA TRP A 137 -2.36 -4.92 13.76
C TRP A 137 -0.87 -4.81 14.02
N ALA A 138 -0.23 -5.90 14.39
CA ALA A 138 1.21 -5.91 14.54
C ALA A 138 1.85 -6.03 13.15
N ILE A 139 2.58 -4.99 12.77
CA ILE A 139 3.43 -5.01 11.57
C ILE A 139 4.44 -6.15 11.70
N GLY A 140 4.55 -6.96 10.65
CA GLY A 140 5.58 -7.99 10.55
C GLY A 140 5.29 -9.32 11.24
N GLU A 141 4.27 -9.43 12.09
CA GLU A 141 3.91 -10.72 12.72
C GLU A 141 3.19 -11.68 11.75
N ASN A 142 2.61 -11.15 10.68
CA ASN A 142 1.81 -11.91 9.72
C ASN A 142 2.53 -12.14 8.38
N ARG A 143 3.85 -12.03 8.34
CA ARG A 143 4.63 -12.33 7.12
C ARG A 143 4.67 -13.83 6.88
N THR A 144 4.62 -14.24 5.61
CA THR A 144 4.90 -15.64 5.24
C THR A 144 6.33 -16.02 5.55
N THR A 145 6.55 -17.28 5.91
CA THR A 145 7.89 -17.85 6.16
C THR A 145 8.41 -18.62 4.95
N ASP A 146 7.52 -19.13 4.10
CA ASP A 146 7.84 -19.94 2.93
C ASP A 146 6.96 -19.54 1.73
N TRP A 147 7.53 -19.55 0.52
CA TRP A 147 6.81 -19.32 -0.73
C TRP A 147 6.02 -20.57 -1.17
N GLN A 148 4.74 -20.41 -1.42
CA GLN A 148 3.82 -21.50 -1.78
C GLN A 148 3.48 -21.54 -3.28
N GLY A 149 4.07 -20.70 -4.11
CA GLY A 149 3.85 -20.69 -5.57
C GLY A 149 2.46 -20.20 -5.99
N LEU A 150 1.79 -19.36 -5.19
CA LEU A 150 0.44 -18.87 -5.49
C LEU A 150 0.46 -17.74 -6.52
N ASP A 151 -0.53 -17.73 -7.41
CA ASP A 151 -0.81 -16.56 -8.24
C ASP A 151 -1.58 -15.52 -7.42
N LEU A 152 -0.92 -14.42 -7.10
CA LEU A 152 -1.45 -13.34 -6.26
C LEU A 152 -1.89 -12.11 -7.07
N GLU A 153 -1.72 -12.09 -8.39
CA GLU A 153 -2.10 -10.94 -9.22
C GLU A 153 -3.60 -10.60 -9.15
N PRO A 154 -4.54 -11.57 -9.05
CA PRO A 154 -5.96 -11.27 -8.89
C PRO A 154 -6.30 -10.43 -7.65
N CYS A 155 -5.46 -10.44 -6.61
CA CYS A 155 -5.67 -9.66 -5.39
C CYS A 155 -5.61 -8.15 -5.63
N PHE A 156 -5.04 -7.69 -6.74
CA PHE A 156 -4.90 -6.27 -7.04
C PHE A 156 -6.08 -5.67 -7.80
N GLY A 157 -6.97 -6.49 -8.35
CA GLY A 157 -8.10 -6.03 -9.16
C GLY A 157 -7.64 -5.14 -10.31
N ASN A 158 -8.23 -3.95 -10.45
CA ASN A 158 -7.84 -2.95 -11.46
C ASN A 158 -6.59 -2.13 -11.05
N GLY A 159 -6.02 -2.39 -9.88
CA GLY A 159 -4.83 -1.71 -9.36
C GLY A 159 -5.03 -0.25 -8.91
N GLN A 160 -6.26 0.26 -8.93
CA GLN A 160 -6.58 1.60 -8.46
C GLN A 160 -6.46 1.66 -6.95
N SER A 161 -5.70 2.65 -6.44
CA SER A 161 -5.40 2.76 -5.02
C SER A 161 -6.63 2.99 -4.16
N ILE A 162 -6.63 2.41 -2.97
CA ILE A 162 -7.63 2.69 -1.92
C ILE A 162 -7.67 4.18 -1.54
N LEU A 163 -6.61 4.93 -1.80
CA LEU A 163 -6.54 6.36 -1.47
C LEU A 163 -7.62 7.18 -2.17
N ASP A 164 -8.00 6.81 -3.40
CA ASP A 164 -9.08 7.48 -4.12
C ASP A 164 -10.37 7.46 -3.30
N MET A 165 -10.68 6.32 -2.70
CA MET A 165 -11.87 6.17 -1.85
C MET A 165 -11.67 6.72 -0.44
N LEU A 166 -10.48 6.51 0.14
CA LEU A 166 -10.19 6.94 1.51
C LEU A 166 -10.26 8.46 1.66
N PHE A 167 -9.71 9.21 0.72
CA PHE A 167 -9.74 10.66 0.75
C PHE A 167 -11.11 11.25 0.36
N GLU A 168 -11.88 10.54 -0.44
CA GLU A 168 -13.24 10.96 -0.83
C GLU A 168 -14.29 10.64 0.23
N TYR A 169 -14.28 9.42 0.79
CA TYR A 169 -15.32 8.91 1.67
C TYR A 169 -14.90 8.74 3.12
N GLY A 170 -13.62 8.88 3.43
CA GLY A 170 -13.10 8.71 4.78
C GLY A 170 -13.47 7.34 5.38
N PRO A 171 -14.03 7.29 6.61
CA PRO A 171 -14.40 6.04 7.27
C PRO A 171 -15.50 5.25 6.55
N GLU A 172 -16.30 5.90 5.69
CA GLU A 172 -17.35 5.23 4.91
C GLU A 172 -16.78 4.38 3.77
N THR A 173 -15.50 4.51 3.46
CA THR A 173 -14.81 3.67 2.48
C THR A 173 -15.03 2.17 2.74
N VAL A 174 -15.05 1.75 4.02
CA VAL A 174 -15.28 0.33 4.41
C VAL A 174 -16.64 -0.21 3.93
N ILE A 175 -17.64 0.65 3.77
CA ILE A 175 -18.97 0.24 3.32
C ILE A 175 -19.04 0.19 1.79
N LYS A 176 -18.11 0.86 1.11
CA LYS A 176 -18.12 1.06 -0.35
C LYS A 176 -17.18 0.11 -1.11
N ILE A 177 -16.27 -0.56 -0.41
CA ILE A 177 -15.39 -1.62 -0.95
C ILE A 177 -15.91 -3.02 -0.57
#